data_b7695662695af1122b424861771df00d
#
_entry.id   b7695662695af1122b424861771df00d
#
_cell.length_a   1.000
_cell.length_b   1.000
_cell.length_c   1.000
_cell.angle_alpha   90.00
_cell.angle_beta   90.00
_cell.angle_gamma   90.00
#
_symmetry.space_group_name_H-M   'P 1'
#
loop_
_entity.id
_entity.type
_entity.pdbx_description
1 polymer ?
#
loop_
_entity_poly.entity_id
_entity_poly.type
_entity_poly.pdbx_seq_one_letter_code
_entity_poly.pdbx_strand_id
1 'polypeptide(L)'
;MILNRKSIIIILLCFIFINCSNKDSTTIHPTGFVDPSDSSGGSGGSGGGDTTQLDVQLMYPLDDQTKLFSTTWGAHQRTFIVHVPPNFDSNYSIPLLFVLHGYTSSATAIHSYSGFDQIADQENFIAVYVQGTTDLNGTTGWNVNVVGTFDDVDDVGFFKALIQYFKTDYNINSDKIFSCGMSLGGFMSYRLACELEEINGIGSVTGSHAVYYTCNPPNKKNIIHFHGNADAVVPYYGTSWSVPVETVHDFWANNNNCQDQSQITVPDFNNDGLQSTQFISYNCDENTDVVLYKMEYEGHTWFHQDWGDDLNSSELIWEFFKDK
;
A
#
# COMPACT_ATOMS: atom_id res chain seq x y z
N MET A 1 35.76 18.47 -25.67
CA MET A 1 35.81 18.87 -24.25
C MET A 1 34.70 19.91 -24.02
N ILE A 2 33.49 19.46 -23.77
CA ILE A 2 32.36 20.32 -23.41
C ILE A 2 31.61 19.59 -22.29
N LEU A 3 31.78 20.06 -21.06
CA LEU A 3 31.04 19.63 -19.91
C LEU A 3 29.60 20.19 -19.97
N ASN A 4 28.61 19.31 -19.93
CA ASN A 4 27.23 19.74 -19.77
C ASN A 4 26.81 19.50 -18.32
N ARG A 5 26.65 20.58 -17.57
CA ARG A 5 26.12 20.57 -16.19
C ARG A 5 24.61 20.49 -16.25
N LYS A 6 24.03 19.40 -15.79
CA LYS A 6 22.59 19.34 -15.46
C LYS A 6 22.39 19.98 -14.08
N SER A 7 21.70 21.10 -14.06
CA SER A 7 21.31 21.84 -12.85
C SER A 7 20.17 21.13 -12.16
N ILE A 8 20.37 20.78 -10.89
CA ILE A 8 19.31 20.30 -9.98
C ILE A 8 18.46 21.51 -9.62
N ILE A 9 17.21 21.54 -10.04
CA ILE A 9 16.20 22.51 -9.61
C ILE A 9 15.44 21.90 -8.44
N ILE A 10 15.73 22.40 -7.24
CA ILE A 10 14.91 22.14 -6.05
C ILE A 10 13.74 23.12 -6.10
N ILE A 11 12.53 22.62 -6.39
CA ILE A 11 11.32 23.44 -6.34
C ILE A 11 10.78 23.38 -4.91
N LEU A 12 10.97 24.47 -4.18
CA LEU A 12 10.35 24.72 -2.88
C LEU A 12 8.96 25.33 -3.14
N LEU A 13 7.90 24.53 -2.99
CA LEU A 13 6.52 25.02 -3.10
C LEU A 13 6.05 25.52 -1.73
N CYS A 14 5.99 26.85 -1.58
CA CYS A 14 5.29 27.51 -0.49
C CYS A 14 3.78 27.50 -0.76
N PHE A 15 3.01 26.84 0.09
CA PHE A 15 1.54 26.94 0.08
C PHE A 15 1.09 28.16 0.88
N ILE A 16 0.40 29.09 0.20
CA ILE A 16 -0.32 30.21 0.80
C ILE A 16 -1.73 29.74 1.11
N PHE A 17 -2.11 29.77 2.39
CA PHE A 17 -3.49 29.52 2.83
C PHE A 17 -4.38 30.74 2.52
N ILE A 18 -5.38 30.53 1.68
CA ILE A 18 -6.51 31.47 1.54
C ILE A 18 -7.71 30.86 2.26
N ASN A 19 -8.11 31.54 3.35
CA ASN A 19 -9.32 31.26 4.10
C ASN A 19 -10.51 31.84 3.32
N CYS A 20 -11.47 31.02 2.91
CA CYS A 20 -12.78 31.49 2.48
C CYS A 20 -13.86 30.68 3.18
N SER A 21 -14.53 31.34 4.14
CA SER A 21 -15.76 30.81 4.74
C SER A 21 -16.91 31.14 3.80
N ASN A 22 -17.76 30.16 3.48
CA ASN A 22 -19.18 30.41 3.30
C ASN A 22 -20.04 29.15 3.50
N LYS A 23 -21.16 29.38 4.14
CA LYS A 23 -22.24 28.47 4.47
C LYS A 23 -23.06 28.12 3.22
N ASP A 24 -23.48 26.88 3.11
CA ASP A 24 -24.87 26.41 3.09
C ASP A 24 -24.88 24.94 2.60
N SER A 25 -25.33 24.07 3.51
CA SER A 25 -25.48 22.65 3.25
C SER A 25 -26.87 22.36 2.70
N THR A 26 -26.94 21.82 1.50
CA THR A 26 -28.07 20.97 1.08
C THR A 26 -27.48 19.61 0.73
N THR A 27 -27.70 18.65 1.62
CA THR A 27 -27.36 17.24 1.43
C THR A 27 -28.22 16.65 0.34
N ILE A 28 -27.59 16.28 -0.78
CA ILE A 28 -28.19 15.39 -1.79
C ILE A 28 -27.52 14.04 -1.58
N HIS A 29 -28.28 13.06 -1.12
CA HIS A 29 -27.82 11.67 -1.03
C HIS A 29 -27.93 10.98 -2.38
N PRO A 30 -26.86 10.36 -2.92
CA PRO A 30 -27.00 9.38 -3.98
C PRO A 30 -27.60 8.10 -3.39
N THR A 31 -28.63 7.58 -4.05
CA THR A 31 -29.31 6.34 -3.67
C THR A 31 -28.35 5.16 -3.81
N GLY A 32 -27.96 4.55 -2.68
CA GLY A 32 -27.13 3.34 -2.65
C GLY A 32 -26.07 3.28 -1.55
N PHE A 33 -25.83 4.38 -0.85
CA PHE A 33 -24.88 4.41 0.26
C PHE A 33 -25.68 4.42 1.58
N VAL A 34 -25.50 3.43 2.44
CA VAL A 34 -26.03 3.42 3.80
C VAL A 34 -25.08 4.26 4.64
N ASP A 35 -25.53 5.42 5.11
CA ASP A 35 -24.79 6.26 6.05
C ASP A 35 -24.74 5.56 7.41
N PRO A 36 -23.54 5.26 7.98
CA PRO A 36 -23.45 4.63 9.30
C PRO A 36 -23.93 5.50 10.45
N SER A 37 -24.29 6.77 10.22
CA SER A 37 -24.73 7.71 11.26
C SER A 37 -26.19 7.57 11.69
N ASP A 38 -26.99 6.69 11.09
CA ASP A 38 -28.44 6.56 11.36
C ASP A 38 -28.80 5.51 12.44
N SER A 39 -27.87 5.11 13.31
CA SER A 39 -28.19 4.35 14.52
C SER A 39 -28.24 5.23 15.76
N SER A 40 -29.32 5.93 15.94
CA SER A 40 -29.66 6.66 17.16
C SER A 40 -30.17 5.69 18.24
N GLY A 41 -29.46 5.63 19.36
CA GLY A 41 -30.07 5.44 20.68
C GLY A 41 -29.86 4.10 21.37
N GLY A 42 -29.05 4.10 22.42
CA GLY A 42 -28.98 3.01 23.39
C GLY A 42 -27.98 3.27 24.50
N SER A 43 -28.44 3.83 25.60
CA SER A 43 -27.70 4.12 26.81
C SER A 43 -27.17 2.86 27.52
N GLY A 44 -25.89 2.91 27.95
CA GLY A 44 -25.41 2.39 29.24
C GLY A 44 -25.28 0.88 29.42
N GLY A 45 -24.04 0.41 29.55
CA GLY A 45 -23.73 -0.91 30.10
C GLY A 45 -22.24 -1.18 30.07
N SER A 46 -21.54 -1.00 31.21
CA SER A 46 -20.17 -1.46 31.40
C SER A 46 -20.11 -2.97 31.35
N GLY A 47 -19.46 -3.53 30.36
CA GLY A 47 -19.14 -4.95 30.26
C GLY A 47 -17.96 -5.10 29.33
N GLY A 48 -16.82 -5.59 29.83
CA GLY A 48 -15.65 -5.89 29.03
C GLY A 48 -15.98 -6.95 27.99
N GLY A 49 -16.12 -6.53 26.75
CA GLY A 49 -16.21 -7.32 25.55
C GLY A 49 -15.21 -6.72 24.58
N ASP A 50 -14.39 -7.62 24.02
CA ASP A 50 -13.44 -7.35 22.94
C ASP A 50 -14.21 -6.85 21.69
N THR A 51 -14.47 -5.55 21.62
CA THR A 51 -15.08 -4.90 20.46
C THR A 51 -14.04 -4.04 19.79
N THR A 52 -13.26 -4.65 18.91
CA THR A 52 -12.34 -3.99 17.98
C THR A 52 -13.06 -3.34 16.80
N GLN A 53 -14.30 -2.93 16.95
CA GLN A 53 -15.01 -2.19 15.90
C GLN A 53 -14.48 -0.76 15.88
N LEU A 54 -13.90 -0.37 14.71
CA LEU A 54 -13.45 1.02 14.49
C LEU A 54 -14.67 1.94 14.42
N ASP A 55 -14.60 3.06 15.15
CA ASP A 55 -15.50 4.19 14.97
C ASP A 55 -14.95 5.06 13.84
N VAL A 56 -15.44 4.80 12.62
CA VAL A 56 -14.97 5.46 11.40
C VAL A 56 -15.87 6.64 11.07
N GLN A 57 -15.28 7.82 10.93
CA GLN A 57 -15.99 9.07 10.64
C GLN A 57 -15.63 9.56 9.24
N LEU A 58 -16.62 9.83 8.38
CA LEU A 58 -16.41 10.54 7.13
C LEU A 58 -15.99 11.98 7.42
N MET A 59 -14.83 12.39 6.94
CA MET A 59 -14.35 13.77 7.04
C MET A 59 -14.94 14.65 5.93
N TYR A 60 -14.66 14.25 4.67
CA TYR A 60 -15.21 14.91 3.47
C TYR A 60 -14.99 14.05 2.22
N PRO A 61 -15.85 14.20 1.20
CA PRO A 61 -15.60 13.61 -0.12
C PRO A 61 -14.49 14.38 -0.85
N LEU A 62 -13.61 13.66 -1.56
CA LEU A 62 -12.68 14.23 -2.52
C LEU A 62 -13.33 14.35 -3.90
N ASP A 63 -14.14 13.34 -4.24
CA ASP A 63 -15.02 13.28 -5.40
C ASP A 63 -16.19 12.31 -5.12
N ASP A 64 -16.92 11.89 -6.15
CA ASP A 64 -18.09 11.01 -6.00
C ASP A 64 -17.70 9.60 -5.52
N GLN A 65 -16.55 9.08 -5.93
CA GLN A 65 -16.03 7.75 -5.61
C GLN A 65 -15.03 7.75 -4.45
N THR A 66 -14.34 8.86 -4.23
CA THR A 66 -13.19 8.94 -3.31
C THR A 66 -13.50 9.80 -2.10
N LYS A 67 -13.28 9.25 -0.90
CA LYS A 67 -13.62 9.91 0.37
C LYS A 67 -12.48 9.79 1.37
N LEU A 68 -12.28 10.84 2.18
CA LEU A 68 -11.37 10.83 3.33
C LEU A 68 -12.14 10.49 4.60
N PHE A 69 -11.61 9.52 5.33
CA PHE A 69 -12.14 9.09 6.62
C PHE A 69 -11.13 9.30 7.76
N SER A 70 -11.63 9.35 8.97
CA SER A 70 -10.82 9.34 10.20
C SER A 70 -11.38 8.36 11.22
N THR A 71 -10.49 7.91 12.10
CA THR A 71 -10.80 7.09 13.26
C THR A 71 -9.73 7.27 14.33
N THR A 72 -9.93 6.71 15.51
CA THR A 72 -8.92 6.66 16.56
C THR A 72 -8.46 5.21 16.75
N TRP A 73 -7.14 4.99 16.82
CA TRP A 73 -6.55 3.71 17.15
C TRP A 73 -5.49 3.87 18.24
N GLY A 74 -5.73 3.28 19.40
CA GLY A 74 -4.91 3.55 20.57
C GLY A 74 -4.92 5.04 20.94
N ALA A 75 -3.76 5.66 21.03
CA ALA A 75 -3.60 7.09 21.30
C ALA A 75 -3.55 7.97 20.04
N HIS A 76 -3.67 7.38 18.85
CA HIS A 76 -3.41 8.06 17.58
C HIS A 76 -4.68 8.32 16.78
N GLN A 77 -4.82 9.55 16.25
CA GLN A 77 -5.77 9.82 15.18
C GLN A 77 -5.22 9.21 13.88
N ARG A 78 -6.06 8.43 13.21
CA ARG A 78 -5.72 7.79 11.93
C ARG A 78 -6.65 8.32 10.84
N THR A 79 -6.12 8.49 9.65
CA THR A 79 -6.90 8.87 8.48
C THR A 79 -6.60 7.93 7.32
N PHE A 80 -7.54 7.78 6.41
CA PHE A 80 -7.36 7.01 5.20
C PHE A 80 -8.31 7.49 4.10
N ILE A 81 -7.85 7.42 2.86
CA ILE A 81 -8.66 7.72 1.68
C ILE A 81 -9.19 6.39 1.16
N VAL A 82 -10.48 6.35 0.83
CA VAL A 82 -11.13 5.19 0.24
C VAL A 82 -11.64 5.56 -1.14
N HIS A 83 -11.21 4.84 -2.15
CA HIS A 83 -11.78 4.89 -3.48
C HIS A 83 -12.65 3.66 -3.71
N VAL A 84 -13.92 3.88 -3.99
CA VAL A 84 -14.91 2.84 -4.29
C VAL A 84 -15.25 2.92 -5.77
N PRO A 85 -15.05 1.86 -6.55
CA PRO A 85 -15.28 1.91 -8.00
C PRO A 85 -16.76 2.18 -8.33
N PRO A 86 -17.07 2.83 -9.47
CA PRO A 86 -18.44 3.24 -9.82
C PRO A 86 -19.42 2.06 -10.02
N ASN A 87 -18.87 0.87 -10.27
CA ASN A 87 -19.66 -0.36 -10.45
C ASN A 87 -19.80 -1.18 -9.15
N PHE A 88 -19.43 -0.60 -8.00
CA PHE A 88 -19.57 -1.28 -6.72
C PHE A 88 -21.03 -1.65 -6.43
N ASP A 89 -21.25 -2.92 -6.08
CA ASP A 89 -22.54 -3.45 -5.62
C ASP A 89 -22.29 -4.31 -4.37
N SER A 90 -22.80 -3.89 -3.23
CA SER A 90 -22.63 -4.56 -1.94
C SER A 90 -23.23 -5.98 -1.87
N ASN A 91 -24.02 -6.38 -2.86
CA ASN A 91 -24.52 -7.77 -2.98
C ASN A 91 -23.45 -8.76 -3.47
N TYR A 92 -22.34 -8.26 -4.02
CA TYR A 92 -21.24 -9.08 -4.51
C TYR A 92 -19.97 -8.76 -3.73
N SER A 93 -19.21 -9.81 -3.38
CA SER A 93 -17.93 -9.60 -2.69
C SER A 93 -16.89 -9.02 -3.64
N ILE A 94 -16.11 -8.05 -3.13
CA ILE A 94 -15.16 -7.26 -3.90
C ILE A 94 -13.75 -7.37 -3.30
N PRO A 95 -12.66 -7.36 -4.09
CA PRO A 95 -11.30 -7.31 -3.56
C PRO A 95 -10.99 -5.99 -2.85
N LEU A 96 -9.99 -6.03 -1.93
CA LEU A 96 -9.49 -4.89 -1.18
C LEU A 96 -7.98 -4.74 -1.37
N LEU A 97 -7.52 -3.54 -1.72
CA LEU A 97 -6.11 -3.20 -1.82
C LEU A 97 -5.76 -2.03 -0.91
N PHE A 98 -4.89 -2.25 0.07
CA PHE A 98 -4.25 -1.19 0.84
C PHE A 98 -3.02 -0.66 0.11
N VAL A 99 -2.88 0.66 0.00
CA VAL A 99 -1.77 1.35 -0.70
C VAL A 99 -1.05 2.26 0.28
N LEU A 100 0.23 1.97 0.55
CA LEU A 100 0.98 2.53 1.68
C LEU A 100 2.12 3.44 1.22
N HIS A 101 2.13 4.67 1.73
CA HIS A 101 3.15 5.67 1.41
C HIS A 101 4.50 5.39 2.07
N GLY A 102 5.57 5.99 1.53
CA GLY A 102 6.92 5.95 2.09
C GLY A 102 7.12 6.87 3.29
N TYR A 103 8.30 6.80 3.93
CA TYR A 103 8.71 7.72 4.99
C TYR A 103 8.67 9.17 4.51
N THR A 104 8.24 10.10 5.34
CA THR A 104 8.03 11.53 5.04
C THR A 104 6.88 11.86 4.08
N SER A 105 6.22 10.86 3.51
CA SER A 105 5.15 11.01 2.53
C SER A 105 3.76 10.98 3.18
N SER A 106 2.70 10.86 2.38
CA SER A 106 1.32 10.87 2.86
C SER A 106 0.41 9.99 2.01
N ALA A 107 -0.77 9.65 2.56
CA ALA A 107 -1.83 8.96 1.84
C ALA A 107 -2.25 9.73 0.57
N THR A 108 -2.36 11.06 0.66
CA THR A 108 -2.69 11.92 -0.50
C THR A 108 -1.61 11.87 -1.58
N ALA A 109 -0.33 11.83 -1.20
CA ALA A 109 0.75 11.74 -2.18
C ALA A 109 0.71 10.43 -2.94
N ILE A 110 0.66 9.27 -2.24
CA ILE A 110 0.63 7.97 -2.91
C ILE A 110 -0.67 7.76 -3.69
N HIS A 111 -1.81 8.26 -3.22
CA HIS A 111 -3.06 8.30 -3.97
C HIS A 111 -2.87 8.98 -5.33
N SER A 112 -2.18 10.14 -5.34
CA SER A 112 -2.00 10.93 -6.57
C SER A 112 -1.09 10.29 -7.60
N TYR A 113 -0.01 9.58 -7.19
CA TYR A 113 0.99 9.09 -8.14
C TYR A 113 0.89 7.59 -8.45
N SER A 114 0.22 6.79 -7.61
CA SER A 114 0.15 5.36 -7.86
C SER A 114 -0.88 4.97 -8.93
N GLY A 115 -1.89 5.82 -9.18
CA GLY A 115 -2.87 5.60 -10.24
C GLY A 115 -3.86 4.45 -10.02
N PHE A 116 -3.95 3.90 -8.81
CA PHE A 116 -4.83 2.74 -8.54
C PHE A 116 -6.32 3.05 -8.67
N ASP A 117 -6.76 4.30 -8.55
CA ASP A 117 -8.19 4.64 -8.75
C ASP A 117 -8.67 4.24 -10.16
N GLN A 118 -7.86 4.54 -11.19
CA GLN A 118 -8.22 4.18 -12.56
C GLN A 118 -8.26 2.66 -12.77
N ILE A 119 -7.33 1.93 -12.14
CA ILE A 119 -7.30 0.47 -12.20
C ILE A 119 -8.50 -0.11 -11.41
N ALA A 120 -8.82 0.46 -10.26
CA ALA A 120 -9.96 0.07 -9.44
C ALA A 120 -11.30 0.24 -10.17
N ASP A 121 -11.47 1.33 -10.92
CA ASP A 121 -12.65 1.58 -11.74
C ASP A 121 -12.83 0.54 -12.86
N GLN A 122 -11.73 0.09 -13.44
CA GLN A 122 -11.75 -0.89 -14.54
C GLN A 122 -11.92 -2.32 -14.05
N GLU A 123 -11.28 -2.66 -12.94
CA GLU A 123 -11.13 -4.03 -12.44
C GLU A 123 -12.02 -4.34 -11.22
N ASN A 124 -12.78 -3.34 -10.75
CA ASN A 124 -13.78 -3.46 -9.69
C ASN A 124 -13.22 -3.96 -8.36
N PHE A 125 -12.32 -3.19 -7.74
CA PHE A 125 -11.82 -3.39 -6.37
C PHE A 125 -11.84 -2.10 -5.57
N ILE A 126 -11.79 -2.17 -4.24
CA ILE A 126 -11.68 -1.00 -3.37
C ILE A 126 -10.20 -0.72 -3.10
N ALA A 127 -9.75 0.51 -3.39
CA ALA A 127 -8.42 0.99 -3.03
C ALA A 127 -8.46 1.86 -1.76
N VAL A 128 -7.58 1.56 -0.80
CA VAL A 128 -7.52 2.26 0.49
C VAL A 128 -6.11 2.79 0.73
N TYR A 129 -5.98 4.12 0.70
CA TYR A 129 -4.70 4.79 0.93
C TYR A 129 -4.62 5.21 2.39
N VAL A 130 -3.83 4.48 3.17
CA VAL A 130 -3.76 4.66 4.62
C VAL A 130 -2.67 5.67 4.97
N GLN A 131 -2.99 6.59 5.90
CA GLN A 131 -2.02 7.54 6.44
C GLN A 131 -1.29 6.94 7.63
N GLY A 132 0.04 6.90 7.53
CA GLY A 132 0.92 6.57 8.65
C GLY A 132 0.91 7.64 9.74
N THR A 133 1.30 7.27 10.95
CA THR A 133 1.43 8.21 12.08
C THR A 133 2.66 9.10 11.92
N THR A 134 2.81 10.08 12.79
CA THR A 134 4.03 10.89 12.90
C THR A 134 4.90 10.38 14.03
N ASP A 135 6.21 10.35 13.80
CA ASP A 135 7.20 10.11 14.84
C ASP A 135 7.38 11.31 15.78
N LEU A 136 8.27 11.22 16.75
CA LEU A 136 8.58 12.31 17.70
C LEU A 136 9.13 13.59 17.04
N ASN A 137 9.62 13.49 15.81
CA ASN A 137 10.09 14.62 15.01
C ASN A 137 9.00 15.21 14.11
N GLY A 138 7.78 14.68 14.14
CA GLY A 138 6.66 15.07 13.27
C GLY A 138 6.75 14.51 11.86
N THR A 139 7.56 13.48 11.64
CA THR A 139 7.74 12.85 10.33
C THR A 139 6.81 11.64 10.20
N THR A 140 6.10 11.55 9.09
CA THR A 140 5.14 10.46 8.84
C THR A 140 5.81 9.15 8.43
N GLY A 141 5.27 8.03 8.88
CA GLY A 141 5.79 6.70 8.56
C GLY A 141 5.04 5.56 9.25
N TRP A 142 5.70 4.42 9.33
CA TRP A 142 5.16 3.15 9.82
C TRP A 142 6.12 2.52 10.84
N ASN A 143 5.58 1.78 11.80
CA ASN A 143 6.36 0.99 12.73
C ASN A 143 6.89 -0.28 12.04
N VAL A 144 8.10 -0.19 11.48
CA VAL A 144 8.79 -1.31 10.80
C VAL A 144 10.24 -1.49 11.27
N ASN A 145 10.67 -0.80 12.33
CA ASN A 145 12.00 -0.88 12.94
C ASN A 145 13.16 -0.56 11.96
N VAL A 146 12.94 0.35 11.01
CA VAL A 146 13.95 0.76 10.03
C VAL A 146 14.37 2.20 10.25
N VAL A 147 13.41 3.12 10.36
CA VAL A 147 13.62 4.54 10.49
C VAL A 147 12.46 5.18 11.27
N GLY A 148 12.74 6.30 11.95
CA GLY A 148 11.76 6.98 12.80
C GLY A 148 11.62 6.33 14.18
N THR A 149 10.74 6.89 15.00
CA THR A 149 10.43 6.44 16.36
C THR A 149 8.93 6.16 16.48
N PHE A 150 8.52 4.97 15.98
CA PHE A 150 7.14 4.52 15.96
C PHE A 150 6.87 3.33 16.89
N ASP A 151 7.73 3.10 17.87
CA ASP A 151 7.70 1.90 18.73
C ASP A 151 6.41 1.73 19.55
N ASP A 152 5.69 2.83 19.80
CA ASP A 152 4.41 2.87 20.49
C ASP A 152 3.19 2.75 19.57
N VAL A 153 3.42 2.62 18.25
CA VAL A 153 2.35 2.56 17.24
C VAL A 153 2.05 1.10 16.89
N ASP A 154 0.82 0.68 17.13
CA ASP A 154 0.31 -0.62 16.69
C ASP A 154 -0.33 -0.51 15.29
N ASP A 155 0.51 -0.43 14.26
CA ASP A 155 0.04 -0.39 12.88
C ASP A 155 -0.61 -1.72 12.45
N VAL A 156 -0.06 -2.86 12.87
CA VAL A 156 -0.58 -4.19 12.49
C VAL A 156 -1.99 -4.40 13.04
N GLY A 157 -2.21 -4.09 14.31
CA GLY A 157 -3.54 -4.13 14.92
C GLY A 157 -4.51 -3.18 14.24
N PHE A 158 -4.06 -1.97 13.84
CA PHE A 158 -4.87 -1.03 13.08
C PHE A 158 -5.30 -1.61 11.72
N PHE A 159 -4.40 -2.21 10.94
CA PHE A 159 -4.76 -2.85 9.67
C PHE A 159 -5.72 -4.02 9.86
N LYS A 160 -5.54 -4.82 10.91
CA LYS A 160 -6.48 -5.90 11.25
C LYS A 160 -7.88 -5.34 11.52
N ALA A 161 -7.99 -4.24 12.26
CA ALA A 161 -9.26 -3.57 12.53
C ALA A 161 -9.88 -2.95 11.26
N LEU A 162 -9.05 -2.34 10.37
CA LEU A 162 -9.51 -1.84 9.07
C LEU A 162 -10.05 -2.97 8.18
N ILE A 163 -9.36 -4.10 8.12
CA ILE A 163 -9.84 -5.28 7.37
C ILE A 163 -11.22 -5.71 7.87
N GLN A 164 -11.39 -5.77 9.20
CA GLN A 164 -12.69 -6.13 9.79
C GLN A 164 -13.77 -5.10 9.45
N TYR A 165 -13.46 -3.81 9.51
CA TYR A 165 -14.36 -2.73 9.11
C TYR A 165 -14.79 -2.89 7.64
N PHE A 166 -13.86 -3.04 6.71
CA PHE A 166 -14.18 -3.18 5.30
C PHE A 166 -14.96 -4.47 4.99
N LYS A 167 -14.66 -5.58 5.67
CA LYS A 167 -15.43 -6.83 5.52
C LYS A 167 -16.87 -6.66 5.97
N THR A 168 -17.13 -5.85 7.00
CA THR A 168 -18.47 -5.62 7.53
C THR A 168 -19.27 -4.66 6.66
N ASP A 169 -18.67 -3.54 6.24
CA ASP A 169 -19.39 -2.42 5.64
C ASP A 169 -19.38 -2.45 4.10
N TYR A 170 -18.41 -3.18 3.49
CA TYR A 170 -18.23 -3.20 2.03
C TYR A 170 -18.27 -4.60 1.40
N ASN A 171 -18.63 -5.65 2.15
CA ASN A 171 -18.68 -7.02 1.65
C ASN A 171 -17.41 -7.47 0.92
N ILE A 172 -16.24 -7.33 1.59
CA ILE A 172 -14.95 -7.67 1.00
C ILE A 172 -14.80 -9.19 0.85
N ASN A 173 -14.24 -9.61 -0.28
CA ASN A 173 -13.80 -10.98 -0.49
C ASN A 173 -12.59 -11.28 0.41
N SER A 174 -12.77 -12.17 1.40
CA SER A 174 -11.72 -12.51 2.36
C SER A 174 -10.48 -13.17 1.73
N ASP A 175 -10.62 -13.77 0.55
CA ASP A 175 -9.53 -14.43 -0.17
C ASP A 175 -8.79 -13.44 -1.10
N LYS A 176 -9.24 -12.18 -1.17
CA LYS A 176 -8.68 -11.14 -2.06
C LYS A 176 -8.43 -9.83 -1.29
N ILE A 177 -7.63 -9.91 -0.24
CA ILE A 177 -7.17 -8.75 0.55
C ILE A 177 -5.68 -8.61 0.37
N PHE A 178 -5.26 -7.48 -0.20
CA PHE A 178 -3.89 -7.22 -0.59
C PHE A 178 -3.35 -5.93 0.01
N SER A 179 -2.03 -5.81 0.09
CA SER A 179 -1.35 -4.57 0.46
C SER A 179 -0.22 -4.29 -0.50
N CYS A 180 -0.03 -3.03 -0.88
CA CYS A 180 1.19 -2.63 -1.58
C CYS A 180 1.70 -1.30 -1.03
N GLY A 181 2.94 -0.96 -1.33
CA GLY A 181 3.48 0.31 -0.89
C GLY A 181 4.87 0.61 -1.41
N MET A 182 5.24 1.89 -1.31
CA MET A 182 6.55 2.38 -1.69
C MET A 182 7.48 2.50 -0.48
N SER A 183 8.76 2.14 -0.66
CA SER A 183 9.78 2.43 0.37
C SER A 183 9.37 1.86 1.74
N LEU A 184 9.25 2.70 2.77
CA LEU A 184 8.77 2.29 4.10
C LEU A 184 7.37 1.65 4.06
N GLY A 185 6.49 2.04 3.11
CA GLY A 185 5.21 1.39 2.87
C GLY A 185 5.35 -0.02 2.32
N GLY A 186 6.39 -0.30 1.53
CA GLY A 186 6.75 -1.64 1.10
C GLY A 186 7.24 -2.51 2.25
N PHE A 187 8.07 -1.96 3.18
CA PHE A 187 8.43 -2.62 4.43
C PHE A 187 7.20 -2.95 5.28
N MET A 188 6.24 -2.01 5.36
CA MET A 188 5.01 -2.24 6.10
C MET A 188 4.14 -3.33 5.46
N SER A 189 4.02 -3.36 4.14
CA SER A 189 3.31 -4.43 3.43
C SER A 189 3.92 -5.81 3.70
N TYR A 190 5.26 -5.91 3.73
CA TYR A 190 5.94 -7.13 4.16
C TYR A 190 5.64 -7.48 5.61
N ARG A 191 5.64 -6.50 6.53
CA ARG A 191 5.28 -6.74 7.92
C ARG A 191 3.85 -7.26 8.07
N LEU A 192 2.90 -6.70 7.33
CA LEU A 192 1.52 -7.20 7.30
C LEU A 192 1.44 -8.65 6.81
N ALA A 193 2.18 -9.02 5.75
CA ALA A 193 2.24 -10.40 5.27
C ALA A 193 2.85 -11.36 6.30
N CYS A 194 3.80 -10.90 7.11
CA CYS A 194 4.44 -11.70 8.16
C CYS A 194 3.56 -11.91 9.40
N GLU A 195 2.59 -11.02 9.68
CA GLU A 195 1.84 -11.02 10.94
C GLU A 195 0.33 -11.25 10.76
N LEU A 196 -0.26 -10.94 9.58
CA LEU A 196 -1.70 -11.05 9.35
C LEU A 196 -2.05 -12.22 8.43
N GLU A 197 -2.91 -13.10 8.92
CA GLU A 197 -3.49 -14.20 8.15
C GLU A 197 -4.35 -13.67 6.99
N GLU A 198 -5.06 -12.59 7.22
CA GLU A 198 -6.05 -12.01 6.31
C GLU A 198 -5.43 -11.40 5.04
N ILE A 199 -4.15 -11.05 5.05
CA ILE A 199 -3.44 -10.55 3.86
C ILE A 199 -3.07 -11.73 2.95
N ASN A 200 -3.59 -11.76 1.73
CA ASN A 200 -3.37 -12.85 0.76
C ASN A 200 -2.14 -12.61 -0.14
N GLY A 201 -1.72 -11.37 -0.28
CA GLY A 201 -0.51 -11.03 -1.03
C GLY A 201 -0.09 -9.59 -0.84
N ILE A 202 1.19 -9.32 -1.18
CA ILE A 202 1.73 -7.96 -1.10
C ILE A 202 2.53 -7.57 -2.33
N GLY A 203 2.49 -6.25 -2.64
CA GLY A 203 3.35 -5.60 -3.61
C GLY A 203 4.31 -4.63 -2.92
N SER A 204 5.61 -4.77 -3.16
CA SER A 204 6.61 -3.83 -2.63
C SER A 204 7.30 -3.09 -3.77
N VAL A 205 7.27 -1.76 -3.74
CA VAL A 205 8.05 -0.93 -4.65
C VAL A 205 9.14 -0.25 -3.84
N THR A 206 10.40 -0.59 -4.12
CA THR A 206 11.61 -0.09 -3.43
C THR A 206 11.61 -0.24 -1.90
N GLY A 207 10.83 -1.20 -1.38
CA GLY A 207 10.87 -1.61 0.03
C GLY A 207 11.71 -2.87 0.22
N SER A 208 11.84 -3.38 1.46
CA SER A 208 12.54 -4.63 1.78
C SER A 208 12.08 -5.18 3.14
N HIS A 209 12.73 -6.21 3.66
CA HIS A 209 12.62 -6.61 5.07
C HIS A 209 13.60 -5.83 5.95
N ALA A 210 13.16 -5.47 7.16
CA ALA A 210 14.06 -4.95 8.19
C ALA A 210 14.95 -6.10 8.74
N VAL A 211 16.25 -5.85 8.90
CA VAL A 211 17.21 -6.87 9.37
C VAL A 211 16.86 -7.36 10.79
N TYR A 212 16.34 -6.47 11.64
CA TYR A 212 16.04 -6.79 13.03
C TYR A 212 14.62 -7.32 13.26
N TYR A 213 13.90 -7.60 12.18
CA TYR A 213 12.54 -8.12 12.23
C TYR A 213 12.50 -9.61 11.84
N THR A 214 11.93 -10.44 12.71
CA THR A 214 11.73 -11.87 12.41
C THR A 214 10.36 -12.09 11.78
N CYS A 215 10.35 -12.49 10.52
CA CYS A 215 9.14 -12.79 9.77
C CYS A 215 8.78 -14.28 9.92
N ASN A 216 7.57 -14.56 10.43
CA ASN A 216 7.00 -15.90 10.52
C ASN A 216 5.59 -15.88 9.93
N PRO A 217 5.44 -15.96 8.60
CA PRO A 217 4.14 -15.83 7.96
C PRO A 217 3.14 -16.91 8.43
N PRO A 218 1.90 -16.53 8.77
CA PRO A 218 0.88 -17.48 9.24
C PRO A 218 0.38 -18.44 8.14
N ASN A 219 0.48 -18.04 6.86
CA ASN A 219 0.09 -18.78 5.67
C ASN A 219 0.97 -18.39 4.47
N LYS A 220 0.76 -19.02 3.32
CA LYS A 220 1.46 -18.68 2.08
C LYS A 220 0.96 -17.34 1.54
N LYS A 221 1.82 -16.58 0.86
CA LYS A 221 1.50 -15.23 0.38
C LYS A 221 1.93 -15.06 -1.08
N ASN A 222 1.12 -14.38 -1.85
CA ASN A 222 1.51 -13.90 -3.18
C ASN A 222 2.41 -12.67 -3.02
N ILE A 223 3.59 -12.68 -3.63
CA ILE A 223 4.59 -11.62 -3.47
C ILE A 223 4.99 -11.07 -4.84
N ILE A 224 4.86 -9.75 -5.02
CA ILE A 224 5.43 -9.05 -6.16
C ILE A 224 6.28 -7.87 -5.69
N HIS A 225 7.52 -7.77 -6.19
CA HIS A 225 8.49 -6.77 -5.76
C HIS A 225 9.15 -6.09 -6.96
N PHE A 226 9.25 -4.77 -6.90
CA PHE A 226 9.94 -3.94 -7.90
C PHE A 226 11.06 -3.15 -7.22
N HIS A 227 12.29 -3.22 -7.75
CA HIS A 227 13.41 -2.54 -7.12
C HIS A 227 14.50 -2.16 -8.11
N GLY A 228 14.91 -0.89 -8.08
CA GLY A 228 16.05 -0.41 -8.85
C GLY A 228 17.38 -0.86 -8.24
N ASN A 229 18.29 -1.41 -9.03
CA ASN A 229 19.58 -1.87 -8.49
C ASN A 229 20.59 -0.74 -8.23
N ALA A 230 20.25 0.50 -8.65
CA ALA A 230 20.97 1.73 -8.31
C ALA A 230 20.26 2.56 -7.22
N ASP A 231 19.28 1.97 -6.51
CA ASP A 231 18.60 2.63 -5.40
C ASP A 231 19.61 3.00 -4.29
N ALA A 232 19.76 4.31 -4.05
CA ALA A 232 20.66 4.86 -3.03
C ALA A 232 19.96 5.10 -1.68
N VAL A 233 18.62 4.99 -1.60
CA VAL A 233 17.81 5.19 -0.39
C VAL A 233 17.57 3.86 0.33
N VAL A 234 17.07 2.86 -0.40
CA VAL A 234 16.96 1.47 0.05
C VAL A 234 17.83 0.61 -0.86
N PRO A 235 19.13 0.44 -0.56
CA PRO A 235 20.05 -0.24 -1.46
C PRO A 235 19.62 -1.69 -1.76
N TYR A 236 19.57 -2.03 -3.06
CA TYR A 236 19.18 -3.34 -3.57
C TYR A 236 19.95 -4.49 -2.91
N TYR A 237 21.25 -4.29 -2.68
CA TYR A 237 22.16 -5.28 -2.10
C TYR A 237 22.13 -5.30 -0.58
N GLY A 238 21.17 -4.57 0.05
CA GLY A 238 20.97 -4.53 1.49
C GLY A 238 21.94 -3.61 2.22
N THR A 239 21.69 -3.46 3.52
CA THR A 239 22.47 -2.63 4.44
C THR A 239 22.51 -3.28 5.82
N SER A 240 22.98 -2.54 6.84
CA SER A 240 22.86 -2.98 8.24
C SER A 240 21.42 -3.00 8.78
N TRP A 241 20.47 -2.40 8.08
CA TRP A 241 19.07 -2.26 8.50
C TRP A 241 18.07 -2.85 7.49
N SER A 242 18.44 -3.08 6.22
CA SER A 242 17.60 -3.69 5.19
C SER A 242 18.21 -4.98 4.64
N VAL A 243 17.41 -6.01 4.49
CA VAL A 243 17.82 -7.29 3.89
C VAL A 243 18.02 -7.10 2.38
N PRO A 244 19.04 -7.74 1.73
CA PRO A 244 19.18 -7.73 0.27
C PRO A 244 17.90 -8.21 -0.42
N VAL A 245 17.51 -7.55 -1.51
CA VAL A 245 16.22 -7.77 -2.19
C VAL A 245 16.09 -9.22 -2.70
N GLU A 246 17.14 -9.79 -3.31
CA GLU A 246 17.10 -11.18 -3.77
C GLU A 246 16.98 -12.17 -2.59
N THR A 247 17.56 -11.86 -1.42
CA THR A 247 17.38 -12.67 -0.21
C THR A 247 15.95 -12.64 0.30
N VAL A 248 15.25 -11.51 0.16
CA VAL A 248 13.81 -11.40 0.49
C VAL A 248 12.98 -12.24 -0.47
N HIS A 249 13.28 -12.19 -1.78
CA HIS A 249 12.64 -13.05 -2.78
C HIS A 249 12.82 -14.54 -2.43
N ASP A 250 14.06 -14.97 -2.14
CA ASP A 250 14.36 -16.36 -1.79
C ASP A 250 13.69 -16.80 -0.49
N PHE A 251 13.61 -15.91 0.49
CA PHE A 251 12.87 -16.18 1.73
C PHE A 251 11.40 -16.53 1.45
N TRP A 252 10.71 -15.74 0.63
CA TRP A 252 9.30 -15.96 0.32
C TRP A 252 9.11 -17.17 -0.60
N ALA A 253 9.99 -17.39 -1.57
CA ALA A 253 9.98 -18.60 -2.40
C ALA A 253 10.13 -19.88 -1.56
N ASN A 254 11.05 -19.88 -0.59
CA ASN A 254 11.22 -20.98 0.35
C ASN A 254 10.02 -21.13 1.30
N ASN A 255 9.50 -20.02 1.86
CA ASN A 255 8.31 -20.05 2.68
C ASN A 255 7.12 -20.66 1.94
N ASN A 256 6.92 -20.29 0.68
CA ASN A 256 5.85 -20.77 -0.17
C ASN A 256 6.10 -22.17 -0.75
N ASN A 257 7.28 -22.76 -0.50
CA ASN A 257 7.69 -24.09 -1.02
C ASN A 257 7.62 -24.14 -2.56
N CYS A 258 8.11 -23.08 -3.23
CA CYS A 258 8.14 -23.00 -4.68
C CYS A 258 9.10 -24.02 -5.27
N GLN A 259 8.69 -24.73 -6.33
CA GLN A 259 9.47 -25.84 -6.92
C GLN A 259 10.25 -25.41 -8.14
N ASP A 260 9.80 -24.37 -8.85
CA ASP A 260 10.35 -23.94 -10.11
C ASP A 260 10.72 -22.45 -10.07
N GLN A 261 11.71 -22.08 -10.87
CA GLN A 261 12.15 -20.69 -11.05
C GLN A 261 12.40 -20.38 -12.51
N SER A 262 12.13 -19.16 -12.93
CA SER A 262 12.49 -18.65 -14.25
C SER A 262 12.95 -17.20 -14.18
N GLN A 263 13.67 -16.78 -15.22
CA GLN A 263 14.09 -15.40 -15.43
C GLN A 263 13.62 -14.95 -16.81
N ILE A 264 13.05 -13.75 -16.88
CA ILE A 264 12.56 -13.16 -18.13
C ILE A 264 13.14 -11.75 -18.22
N THR A 265 13.65 -11.40 -19.41
CA THR A 265 14.06 -10.02 -19.69
C THR A 265 12.81 -9.16 -19.81
N VAL A 266 12.74 -8.06 -19.05
CA VAL A 266 11.68 -7.05 -19.18
C VAL A 266 11.88 -6.32 -20.52
N PRO A 267 10.84 -6.11 -21.32
CA PRO A 267 10.94 -5.33 -22.54
C PRO A 267 11.49 -3.90 -22.27
N ASP A 268 12.48 -3.48 -23.04
CA ASP A 268 13.04 -2.12 -23.04
C ASP A 268 12.03 -1.17 -23.71
N PHE A 269 11.07 -0.69 -22.92
CA PHE A 269 9.96 0.14 -23.41
C PHE A 269 10.41 1.60 -23.66
N ASN A 270 11.30 2.11 -22.80
CA ASN A 270 11.84 3.47 -22.91
C ASN A 270 12.98 3.60 -23.93
N ASN A 271 13.47 2.46 -24.49
CA ASN A 271 14.53 2.35 -25.49
C ASN A 271 15.87 2.98 -25.02
N ASP A 272 16.21 2.80 -23.75
CA ASP A 272 17.49 3.27 -23.19
C ASP A 272 18.62 2.25 -23.32
N GLY A 273 18.30 1.02 -23.73
CA GLY A 273 19.23 -0.10 -23.92
C GLY A 273 19.59 -0.84 -22.63
N LEU A 274 18.95 -0.52 -21.48
CA LEU A 274 19.11 -1.24 -20.23
C LEU A 274 18.19 -2.45 -20.22
N GLN A 275 18.63 -3.53 -19.57
CA GLN A 275 17.88 -4.78 -19.54
C GLN A 275 17.48 -5.15 -18.12
N SER A 276 16.29 -4.73 -17.73
CA SER A 276 15.68 -5.14 -16.47
C SER A 276 15.29 -6.62 -16.51
N THR A 277 15.23 -7.25 -15.34
CA THR A 277 15.00 -8.70 -15.22
C THR A 277 13.84 -8.98 -14.28
N GLN A 278 12.90 -9.83 -14.70
CA GLN A 278 11.90 -10.44 -13.88
C GLN A 278 12.35 -11.83 -13.42
N PHE A 279 12.39 -12.06 -12.11
CA PHE A 279 12.59 -13.36 -11.48
C PHE A 279 11.24 -13.88 -11.01
N ILE A 280 10.91 -15.13 -11.33
CA ILE A 280 9.65 -15.76 -10.96
C ILE A 280 9.94 -17.07 -10.26
N SER A 281 9.43 -17.24 -9.03
CA SER A 281 9.35 -18.54 -8.36
C SER A 281 7.89 -18.98 -8.35
N TYR A 282 7.59 -20.16 -8.91
CA TYR A 282 6.24 -20.64 -9.19
C TYR A 282 6.10 -22.13 -8.87
N ASN A 283 4.91 -22.72 -9.12
CA ASN A 283 4.54 -24.04 -8.63
C ASN A 283 4.73 -24.15 -7.12
N CYS A 284 4.25 -23.13 -6.42
CA CYS A 284 4.33 -23.03 -4.97
C CYS A 284 3.05 -23.61 -4.31
N ASP A 285 3.12 -23.87 -3.01
CA ASP A 285 1.96 -24.28 -2.22
C ASP A 285 0.84 -23.21 -2.29
N GLU A 286 -0.41 -23.63 -2.14
CA GLU A 286 -1.60 -22.77 -2.12
C GLU A 286 -1.76 -21.87 -3.36
N ASN A 287 -1.23 -22.32 -4.51
CA ASN A 287 -1.26 -21.58 -5.79
C ASN A 287 -0.69 -20.15 -5.69
N THR A 288 0.31 -19.98 -4.82
CA THR A 288 1.01 -18.70 -4.69
C THR A 288 2.20 -18.59 -5.66
N ASP A 289 2.63 -17.38 -5.93
CA ASP A 289 3.84 -17.08 -6.69
C ASP A 289 4.67 -16.00 -6.00
N VAL A 290 5.97 -15.97 -6.28
CA VAL A 290 6.89 -14.92 -5.80
C VAL A 290 7.61 -14.33 -7.00
N VAL A 291 7.40 -13.03 -7.23
CA VAL A 291 7.93 -12.31 -8.40
C VAL A 291 8.79 -11.13 -7.95
N LEU A 292 9.96 -10.98 -8.57
CA LEU A 292 10.84 -9.84 -8.37
C LEU A 292 11.18 -9.22 -9.73
N TYR A 293 10.95 -7.92 -9.86
CA TYR A 293 11.46 -7.09 -10.96
C TYR A 293 12.69 -6.33 -10.49
N LYS A 294 13.85 -6.71 -11.01
CA LYS A 294 15.10 -5.98 -10.83
C LYS A 294 15.24 -4.99 -11.96
N MET A 295 15.07 -3.71 -11.64
CA MET A 295 15.15 -2.62 -12.60
C MET A 295 16.60 -2.14 -12.72
N GLU A 296 17.17 -2.30 -13.92
CA GLU A 296 18.60 -2.07 -14.14
C GLU A 296 18.92 -0.57 -14.18
N TYR A 297 19.88 -0.14 -13.35
CA TYR A 297 20.29 1.26 -13.11
C TYR A 297 19.21 2.22 -12.62
N GLU A 298 18.00 1.72 -12.28
CA GLU A 298 16.95 2.51 -11.71
C GLU A 298 17.19 2.83 -10.22
N GLY A 299 16.64 3.99 -9.80
CA GLY A 299 16.77 4.51 -8.45
C GLY A 299 15.57 4.21 -7.55
N HIS A 300 15.38 5.09 -6.54
CA HIS A 300 14.29 5.00 -5.57
C HIS A 300 13.03 5.69 -6.10
N THR A 301 12.22 4.99 -6.90
CA THR A 301 11.04 5.54 -7.57
C THR A 301 9.86 4.56 -7.52
N TRP A 302 8.65 5.07 -7.75
CA TRP A 302 7.50 4.29 -8.19
C TRP A 302 7.59 4.17 -9.71
N PHE A 303 7.67 2.96 -10.25
CA PHE A 303 7.91 2.76 -11.68
C PHE A 303 6.64 3.01 -12.49
N HIS A 304 6.75 3.89 -13.51
CA HIS A 304 5.65 4.24 -14.38
C HIS A 304 6.15 4.59 -15.79
N GLN A 305 5.57 3.98 -16.82
CA GLN A 305 6.01 4.18 -18.22
C GLN A 305 5.91 5.64 -18.68
N ASP A 306 4.89 6.39 -18.23
CA ASP A 306 4.77 7.82 -18.55
C ASP A 306 5.90 8.68 -17.96
N TRP A 307 6.65 8.14 -17.00
CA TRP A 307 7.80 8.80 -16.38
C TRP A 307 9.14 8.36 -16.97
N GLY A 308 9.10 7.42 -17.93
CA GLY A 308 10.25 6.93 -18.65
C GLY A 308 10.79 5.59 -18.15
N ASP A 309 10.04 4.87 -17.34
CA ASP A 309 10.40 3.52 -16.90
C ASP A 309 9.93 2.46 -17.93
N ASP A 310 10.51 1.26 -17.87
CA ASP A 310 10.15 0.13 -18.75
C ASP A 310 8.76 -0.45 -18.47
N LEU A 311 8.20 -0.22 -17.29
CA LEU A 311 6.95 -0.83 -16.84
C LEU A 311 6.12 0.11 -15.96
N ASN A 312 4.86 -0.29 -15.73
CA ASN A 312 3.97 0.33 -14.77
C ASN A 312 3.76 -0.64 -13.59
N SER A 313 4.35 -0.33 -12.44
CA SER A 313 4.26 -1.20 -11.26
C SER A 313 2.84 -1.35 -10.72
N SER A 314 1.99 -0.34 -10.81
CA SER A 314 0.60 -0.41 -10.33
C SER A 314 -0.24 -1.39 -11.15
N GLU A 315 -0.13 -1.34 -12.48
CA GLU A 315 -0.81 -2.27 -13.38
C GLU A 315 -0.35 -3.71 -13.16
N LEU A 316 0.97 -3.92 -13.05
CA LEU A 316 1.54 -5.24 -12.83
C LEU A 316 1.22 -5.80 -11.43
N ILE A 317 1.14 -4.96 -10.40
CA ILE A 317 0.68 -5.36 -9.06
C ILE A 317 -0.75 -5.88 -9.14
N TRP A 318 -1.65 -5.13 -9.78
CA TRP A 318 -3.03 -5.56 -9.89
C TRP A 318 -3.20 -6.79 -10.78
N GLU A 319 -2.56 -6.82 -11.94
CA GLU A 319 -2.57 -7.97 -12.85
C GLU A 319 -2.12 -9.26 -12.13
N PHE A 320 -1.10 -9.15 -11.26
CA PHE A 320 -0.63 -10.26 -10.45
C PHE A 320 -1.65 -10.72 -9.40
N PHE A 321 -2.43 -9.79 -8.81
CA PHE A 321 -3.37 -10.12 -7.74
C PHE A 321 -4.75 -10.58 -8.23
N LYS A 322 -5.22 -10.08 -9.35
CA LYS A 322 -6.63 -10.28 -9.77
C LYS A 322 -7.05 -11.74 -9.91
N ASP A 323 -6.09 -12.61 -10.25
CA ASP A 323 -6.32 -14.03 -10.47
C ASP A 323 -5.92 -14.93 -9.26
N LYS A 324 -5.57 -14.31 -8.13
CA LYS A 324 -5.12 -15.01 -6.92
C LYS A 324 -6.24 -15.20 -5.90
#